data_045bb87deb13428c7cc0e9b8f1a347d9
#
_entry.id   045bb87deb13428c7cc0e9b8f1a347d9
#
_cell.length_a   1.000
_cell.length_b   1.000
_cell.length_c   1.000
_cell.angle_alpha   90.00
_cell.angle_beta   90.00
_cell.angle_gamma   90.00
#
_symmetry.space_group_name_H-M   'P 1'
#
loop_
_entity.id
_entity.type
_entity.pdbx_description
1 polymer ?
#
loop_
_entity_poly.entity_id
_entity_poly.type
_entity_poly.pdbx_seq_one_letter_code
_entity_poly.pdbx_strand_id
1 'polypeptide(L)'
;PSPEQWLALLDGGLSEKEHVPTPKGAPGPIIYSRVSGVQQGRRWKGVLSDPGSKVLQIGDQPVSWPIASLQKGTFGTSQVQSAQLLAYYPNTAWEAHGNYGVEYNLDLPLRNGGKQTQQLALSLESPLKSDRKEGGLRFRNPPGPAIFFRGSVELRGIDGNPGRKYLHLVLRQGDLGKPLGFVTLAAGEQRNVRLRLIVPADITPVQVLTVTPLAVKQSEPVPVN
;
A
#
# COMPACT_ATOMS: atom_id res chain seq x y z
N PRO A 1 -3.93 -30.33 -15.54
CA PRO A 1 -5.36 -30.57 -15.65
C PRO A 1 -5.62 -31.76 -16.59
N SER A 2 -6.59 -32.62 -16.25
CA SER A 2 -7.02 -33.69 -17.14
C SER A 2 -7.77 -33.13 -18.36
N PRO A 3 -7.95 -33.92 -19.44
CA PRO A 3 -8.77 -33.50 -20.58
C PRO A 3 -10.19 -33.08 -20.18
N GLU A 4 -10.79 -33.76 -19.20
CA GLU A 4 -12.12 -33.46 -18.68
C GLU A 4 -12.16 -32.08 -17.97
N GLN A 5 -11.09 -31.75 -17.22
CA GLN A 5 -10.96 -30.43 -16.57
C GLN A 5 -10.81 -29.33 -17.62
N TRP A 6 -10.10 -29.56 -18.72
CA TRP A 6 -10.00 -28.64 -19.82
C TRP A 6 -11.34 -28.45 -20.56
N LEU A 7 -12.07 -29.54 -20.80
CA LEU A 7 -13.40 -29.47 -21.40
C LEU A 7 -14.37 -28.71 -20.50
N ALA A 8 -14.39 -28.97 -19.19
CA ALA A 8 -15.21 -28.24 -18.23
C ALA A 8 -14.87 -26.73 -18.21
N LEU A 9 -13.60 -26.36 -18.37
CA LEU A 9 -13.18 -24.97 -18.46
C LEU A 9 -13.67 -24.32 -19.77
N LEU A 10 -13.59 -25.03 -20.89
CA LEU A 10 -14.07 -24.57 -22.21
C LEU A 10 -15.60 -24.42 -22.24
N ASP A 11 -16.32 -25.27 -21.54
CA ASP A 11 -17.78 -25.20 -21.35
C ASP A 11 -18.21 -24.13 -20.32
N GLY A 12 -17.26 -23.27 -19.85
CA GLY A 12 -17.52 -22.20 -18.90
C GLY A 12 -17.64 -22.67 -17.44
N GLY A 13 -17.23 -23.88 -17.14
CA GLY A 13 -17.14 -24.41 -15.77
C GLY A 13 -16.07 -23.71 -14.94
N LEU A 14 -16.25 -23.73 -13.61
CA LEU A 14 -15.23 -23.27 -12.68
C LEU A 14 -14.14 -24.34 -12.55
N SER A 15 -12.87 -23.92 -12.47
CA SER A 15 -11.82 -24.81 -12.01
C SER A 15 -12.02 -25.15 -10.52
N GLU A 16 -11.46 -26.26 -10.06
CA GLU A 16 -11.54 -26.67 -8.63
C GLU A 16 -11.02 -25.62 -7.65
N LYS A 17 -10.22 -24.67 -8.13
CA LYS A 17 -9.64 -23.58 -7.34
C LYS A 17 -10.44 -22.30 -7.39
N GLU A 18 -11.45 -22.22 -8.23
CA GLU A 18 -12.29 -21.03 -8.36
C GLU A 18 -13.57 -21.16 -7.54
N HIS A 19 -13.90 -20.08 -6.84
CA HIS A 19 -15.11 -19.99 -6.06
C HIS A 19 -16.08 -18.98 -6.70
N VAL A 20 -17.37 -19.23 -6.56
CA VAL A 20 -18.37 -18.22 -6.90
C VAL A 20 -18.23 -17.06 -5.93
N PRO A 21 -18.14 -15.81 -6.41
CA PRO A 21 -18.07 -14.64 -5.54
C PRO A 21 -19.32 -14.52 -4.66
N THR A 22 -19.12 -14.05 -3.44
CA THR A 22 -20.25 -13.77 -2.53
C THR A 22 -21.18 -12.73 -3.14
N PRO A 23 -22.49 -13.00 -3.28
CA PRO A 23 -23.45 -12.04 -3.80
C PRO A 23 -23.54 -10.79 -2.90
N LYS A 24 -23.92 -9.66 -3.49
CA LYS A 24 -24.13 -8.41 -2.74
C LYS A 24 -25.21 -8.60 -1.68
N GLY A 25 -24.90 -8.26 -0.43
CA GLY A 25 -25.81 -8.38 0.70
C GLY A 25 -25.93 -9.77 1.31
N ALA A 26 -25.22 -10.77 0.79
CA ALA A 26 -25.19 -12.09 1.40
C ALA A 26 -24.44 -12.05 2.75
N PRO A 27 -24.91 -12.79 3.77
CA PRO A 27 -24.23 -12.84 5.05
C PRO A 27 -22.92 -13.64 4.98
N GLY A 28 -22.01 -13.34 5.89
CA GLY A 28 -20.75 -14.06 6.04
C GLY A 28 -19.56 -13.38 5.38
N PRO A 29 -18.39 -14.05 5.35
CA PRO A 29 -17.17 -13.49 4.78
C PRO A 29 -17.29 -13.34 3.27
N ILE A 30 -16.81 -12.21 2.74
CA ILE A 30 -16.78 -11.99 1.30
C ILE A 30 -15.73 -12.91 0.67
N ILE A 31 -16.16 -13.70 -0.28
CA ILE A 31 -15.29 -14.45 -1.19
C ILE A 31 -15.10 -13.58 -2.42
N TYR A 32 -13.86 -13.12 -2.60
CA TYR A 32 -13.41 -12.46 -3.82
C TYR A 32 -12.94 -13.54 -4.79
N SER A 33 -13.49 -13.54 -5.98
CA SER A 33 -13.08 -14.43 -7.06
C SER A 33 -13.12 -13.68 -8.37
N ARG A 34 -13.75 -14.18 -9.39
CA ARG A 34 -13.85 -13.54 -10.71
C ARG A 34 -14.30 -12.08 -10.58
N VAL A 35 -13.50 -11.16 -11.08
CA VAL A 35 -13.84 -9.74 -11.17
C VAL A 35 -13.91 -9.36 -12.63
N SER A 36 -15.07 -8.91 -13.10
CA SER A 36 -15.25 -8.42 -14.46
C SER A 36 -16.33 -7.35 -14.45
N GLY A 37 -15.90 -6.08 -14.49
CA GLY A 37 -16.84 -4.98 -14.46
C GLY A 37 -16.18 -3.60 -14.48
N VAL A 38 -17.00 -2.58 -14.43
CA VAL A 38 -16.61 -1.18 -14.44
C VAL A 38 -16.59 -0.66 -13.00
N GLN A 39 -15.41 -0.34 -12.50
CA GLN A 39 -15.22 0.15 -11.14
C GLN A 39 -15.76 1.56 -10.94
N GLN A 40 -16.44 1.78 -9.81
CA GLN A 40 -16.86 3.09 -9.36
C GLN A 40 -15.66 3.87 -8.82
N GLY A 41 -15.46 5.06 -9.39
CA GLY A 41 -14.36 5.92 -8.98
C GLY A 41 -13.03 5.55 -9.67
N ARG A 42 -12.17 6.54 -9.80
CA ARG A 42 -10.88 6.42 -10.49
C ARG A 42 -9.72 7.03 -9.72
N ARG A 43 -10.00 7.73 -8.63
CA ARG A 43 -8.98 8.46 -7.89
C ARG A 43 -9.31 8.56 -6.42
N TRP A 44 -8.32 8.23 -5.60
CA TRP A 44 -8.28 8.51 -4.17
C TRP A 44 -7.28 9.63 -3.90
N LYS A 45 -7.76 10.70 -3.28
CA LYS A 45 -6.91 11.76 -2.75
C LYS A 45 -6.99 11.70 -1.24
N GLY A 46 -5.83 11.75 -0.58
CA GLY A 46 -5.74 11.76 0.88
C GLY A 46 -4.63 12.66 1.37
N VAL A 47 -4.84 13.25 2.54
CA VAL A 47 -3.80 13.89 3.32
C VAL A 47 -3.51 12.98 4.50
N LEU A 48 -2.26 12.52 4.61
CA LEU A 48 -1.80 11.64 5.68
C LEU A 48 -1.21 12.52 6.77
N SER A 49 -2.04 12.86 7.75
CA SER A 49 -1.72 13.75 8.87
C SER A 49 -2.12 13.11 10.20
N ASP A 50 -1.70 13.71 11.31
CA ASP A 50 -2.20 13.30 12.62
C ASP A 50 -3.69 13.57 12.75
N PRO A 51 -4.42 12.80 13.57
CA PRO A 51 -5.83 13.04 13.83
C PRO A 51 -6.11 14.49 14.28
N GLY A 52 -7.04 15.17 13.58
CA GLY A 52 -7.39 16.55 13.88
C GLY A 52 -6.32 17.59 13.51
N SER A 53 -5.25 17.20 12.82
CA SER A 53 -4.15 18.07 12.41
C SER A 53 -4.09 18.25 10.89
N LYS A 54 -3.40 19.31 10.46
CA LYS A 54 -3.06 19.55 9.05
C LYS A 54 -1.63 19.07 8.72
N VAL A 55 -0.90 18.55 9.69
CA VAL A 55 0.47 18.07 9.54
C VAL A 55 0.61 16.68 10.14
N LEU A 56 1.58 15.93 9.65
CA LEU A 56 2.08 14.70 10.26
C LEU A 56 3.32 15.04 11.08
N GLN A 57 3.17 14.99 12.38
CA GLN A 57 4.27 15.23 13.30
C GLN A 57 5.21 14.02 13.31
N ILE A 58 6.48 14.26 13.08
CA ILE A 58 7.47 13.18 13.08
C ILE A 58 7.80 12.85 14.53
N GLY A 59 7.55 11.59 14.91
CA GLY A 59 7.97 11.00 16.17
C GLY A 59 9.16 10.07 16.00
N ASP A 60 9.42 9.25 17.01
CA ASP A 60 10.52 8.27 17.03
C ASP A 60 10.10 6.90 16.47
N GLN A 61 8.83 6.71 16.20
CA GLN A 61 8.29 5.45 15.72
C GLN A 61 7.83 5.55 14.26
N PRO A 62 7.95 4.46 13.48
CA PRO A 62 7.38 4.40 12.15
C PRO A 62 5.85 4.58 12.16
N VAL A 63 5.34 5.27 11.14
CA VAL A 63 3.91 5.40 10.90
C VAL A 63 3.58 4.80 9.55
N SER A 64 2.52 3.99 9.50
CA SER A 64 2.16 3.20 8.31
C SER A 64 0.69 3.33 7.96
N TRP A 65 0.40 3.35 6.65
CA TRP A 65 -0.97 3.40 6.11
C TRP A 65 -1.18 2.27 5.11
N PRO A 66 -2.27 1.49 5.22
CA PRO A 66 -2.60 0.48 4.23
C PRO A 66 -3.06 1.13 2.92
N ILE A 67 -2.61 0.57 1.81
CA ILE A 67 -2.98 0.93 0.44
C ILE A 67 -3.73 -0.24 -0.19
N ALA A 68 -4.88 0.02 -0.78
CA ALA A 68 -5.77 -0.97 -1.36
C ALA A 68 -6.22 -2.05 -0.37
N SER A 69 -6.45 -1.68 0.91
CA SER A 69 -6.89 -2.62 1.94
C SER A 69 -8.29 -3.17 1.65
N LEU A 70 -8.48 -4.43 1.97
CA LEU A 70 -9.70 -5.20 1.80
C LEU A 70 -10.29 -5.52 3.18
N GLN A 71 -11.44 -6.21 3.20
CA GLN A 71 -12.06 -6.68 4.45
C GLN A 71 -11.13 -7.56 5.31
N LYS A 72 -10.17 -8.26 4.65
CA LYS A 72 -9.09 -8.98 5.34
C LYS A 72 -7.76 -8.32 5.05
N GLY A 73 -6.93 -8.15 6.07
CA GLY A 73 -5.64 -7.47 5.96
C GLY A 73 -5.75 -5.95 6.17
N THR A 74 -6.63 -5.53 7.06
CA THR A 74 -6.81 -4.10 7.41
C THR A 74 -5.80 -3.58 8.41
N PHE A 75 -4.95 -4.44 8.98
CA PHE A 75 -3.98 -4.12 10.04
C PHE A 75 -4.62 -3.41 11.25
N GLY A 76 -5.85 -3.81 11.61
CA GLY A 76 -6.60 -3.24 12.72
C GLY A 76 -7.19 -1.85 12.47
N THR A 77 -7.04 -1.30 11.26
CA THR A 77 -7.65 0.00 10.90
C THR A 77 -9.14 -0.11 10.60
N SER A 78 -9.63 -1.32 10.32
CA SER A 78 -10.97 -1.61 9.80
C SER A 78 -11.30 -0.87 8.50
N GLN A 79 -10.30 -0.28 7.85
CA GLN A 79 -10.48 0.48 6.62
C GLN A 79 -10.56 -0.46 5.43
N VAL A 80 -11.67 -0.42 4.71
CA VAL A 80 -11.87 -1.13 3.45
C VAL A 80 -11.83 -0.10 2.33
N GLN A 81 -10.96 -0.36 1.34
CA GLN A 81 -10.70 0.55 0.21
C GLN A 81 -11.17 -0.05 -1.12
N SER A 82 -11.79 -1.21 -1.10
CA SER A 82 -12.41 -1.80 -2.28
C SER A 82 -13.59 -0.94 -2.75
N ALA A 83 -13.80 -0.87 -4.07
CA ALA A 83 -14.86 -0.07 -4.66
C ALA A 83 -15.92 -0.97 -5.31
N GLN A 84 -17.18 -0.57 -5.18
CA GLN A 84 -18.29 -1.24 -5.87
C GLN A 84 -18.11 -1.09 -7.38
N LEU A 85 -18.63 -2.10 -8.13
CA LEU A 85 -18.68 -2.05 -9.57
C LEU A 85 -20.01 -1.42 -10.03
N LEU A 86 -19.94 -0.50 -10.97
CA LEU A 86 -21.11 0.12 -11.61
C LEU A 86 -21.85 -0.85 -12.51
N ALA A 87 -21.09 -1.70 -13.19
CA ALA A 87 -21.59 -2.78 -14.04
C ALA A 87 -20.67 -3.99 -13.89
N TYR A 88 -21.23 -5.18 -13.87
CA TYR A 88 -20.48 -6.44 -13.78
C TYR A 88 -21.30 -7.58 -14.37
N TYR A 89 -20.61 -8.64 -14.79
CA TYR A 89 -21.27 -9.80 -15.36
C TYR A 89 -21.90 -10.69 -14.28
N PRO A 90 -22.94 -11.47 -14.63
CA PRO A 90 -23.47 -12.52 -13.74
C PRO A 90 -22.35 -13.45 -13.27
N ASN A 91 -22.45 -13.92 -12.03
CA ASN A 91 -21.47 -14.82 -11.40
C ASN A 91 -20.04 -14.23 -11.27
N THR A 92 -19.89 -12.91 -11.40
CA THR A 92 -18.66 -12.21 -11.06
C THR A 92 -18.84 -11.36 -9.80
N ALA A 93 -17.74 -10.90 -9.21
CA ALA A 93 -17.79 -10.06 -8.02
C ALA A 93 -18.48 -8.73 -8.30
N TRP A 94 -19.29 -8.26 -7.35
CA TRP A 94 -19.96 -6.96 -7.40
C TRP A 94 -19.07 -5.81 -6.88
N GLU A 95 -17.91 -6.16 -6.34
CA GLU A 95 -16.96 -5.25 -5.72
C GLU A 95 -15.54 -5.56 -6.22
N ALA A 96 -14.79 -4.52 -6.55
CA ALA A 96 -13.40 -4.65 -6.98
C ALA A 96 -12.48 -4.90 -5.77
N HIS A 97 -11.87 -6.08 -5.74
CA HIS A 97 -10.90 -6.43 -4.71
C HIS A 97 -9.49 -6.07 -5.17
N GLY A 98 -9.01 -4.90 -4.82
CA GLY A 98 -7.64 -4.50 -5.12
C GLY A 98 -7.50 -3.15 -5.78
N ASN A 99 -8.59 -2.45 -6.07
CA ASN A 99 -8.58 -1.10 -6.64
C ASN A 99 -7.75 -0.96 -7.94
N TYR A 100 -7.72 -1.99 -8.78
CA TYR A 100 -7.00 -1.99 -10.05
C TYR A 100 -7.36 -0.78 -10.90
N GLY A 101 -6.35 -0.05 -11.39
CA GLY A 101 -6.54 1.15 -12.19
C GLY A 101 -6.92 2.41 -11.40
N VAL A 102 -7.13 2.32 -10.09
CA VAL A 102 -7.39 3.50 -9.25
C VAL A 102 -6.10 4.25 -8.97
N GLU A 103 -6.13 5.56 -9.15
CA GLU A 103 -5.03 6.46 -8.80
C GLU A 103 -5.11 6.85 -7.33
N TYR A 104 -4.07 6.54 -6.57
CA TYR A 104 -3.82 7.09 -5.24
C TYR A 104 -2.93 8.33 -5.36
N ASN A 105 -3.37 9.44 -4.78
CA ASN A 105 -2.64 10.70 -4.74
C ASN A 105 -2.62 11.17 -3.29
N LEU A 106 -1.50 10.92 -2.62
CA LEU A 106 -1.35 11.09 -1.17
C LEU A 106 -0.37 12.21 -0.88
N ASP A 107 -0.83 13.17 -0.09
CA ASP A 107 -0.02 14.27 0.43
C ASP A 107 0.38 13.95 1.88
N LEU A 108 1.67 14.05 2.18
CA LEU A 108 2.26 13.86 3.51
C LEU A 108 2.87 15.19 3.95
N PRO A 109 2.14 16.04 4.66
CA PRO A 109 2.64 17.30 5.19
C PRO A 109 3.48 17.05 6.46
N LEU A 110 4.71 16.58 6.26
CA LEU A 110 5.65 16.21 7.31
C LEU A 110 6.11 17.44 8.09
N ARG A 111 6.20 17.34 9.42
CA ARG A 111 6.75 18.37 10.29
C ARG A 111 7.69 17.79 11.33
N ASN A 112 8.89 18.34 11.41
CA ASN A 112 9.80 18.07 12.51
C ASN A 112 9.54 19.05 13.66
N GLY A 113 8.84 18.60 14.70
CA GLY A 113 8.60 19.39 15.92
C GLY A 113 9.73 19.30 16.96
N GLY A 114 10.77 18.51 16.69
CA GLY A 114 11.93 18.35 17.55
C GLY A 114 12.91 19.51 17.48
N LYS A 115 13.95 19.43 18.29
CA LYS A 115 15.03 20.45 18.38
C LYS A 115 16.23 20.11 17.50
N GLN A 116 16.27 18.94 16.92
CA GLN A 116 17.38 18.45 16.09
C GLN A 116 16.87 18.09 14.69
N THR A 117 17.79 18.09 13.73
CA THR A 117 17.49 17.60 12.37
C THR A 117 17.08 16.13 12.44
N GLN A 118 16.03 15.77 11.72
CA GLN A 118 15.56 14.39 11.58
C GLN A 118 15.63 13.98 10.12
N GLN A 119 16.00 12.72 9.87
CA GLN A 119 15.93 12.09 8.57
C GLN A 119 14.89 10.99 8.58
N LEU A 120 14.15 10.88 7.50
CA LEU A 120 13.08 9.90 7.30
C LEU A 120 13.34 9.09 6.05
N ALA A 121 12.95 7.83 6.07
CA ALA A 121 12.80 7.00 4.89
C ALA A 121 11.32 6.81 4.56
N LEU A 122 10.96 6.88 3.28
CA LEU A 122 9.66 6.48 2.78
C LEU A 122 9.79 5.14 2.11
N SER A 123 8.93 4.20 2.44
CA SER A 123 8.92 2.85 1.85
C SER A 123 7.51 2.45 1.42
N LEU A 124 7.40 1.69 0.35
CA LEU A 124 6.21 0.90 0.03
C LEU A 124 6.55 -0.56 0.31
N GLU A 125 5.72 -1.22 1.09
CA GLU A 125 6.00 -2.51 1.69
C GLU A 125 4.87 -3.49 1.39
N SER A 126 5.18 -4.78 1.47
CA SER A 126 4.20 -5.87 1.29
C SER A 126 4.24 -6.83 2.48
N PRO A 127 3.80 -6.38 3.68
CA PRO A 127 3.86 -7.19 4.89
C PRO A 127 2.92 -8.40 4.81
N LEU A 128 3.09 -9.33 5.76
CA LEU A 128 2.14 -10.42 5.96
C LEU A 128 0.80 -9.86 6.44
N LYS A 129 -0.28 -10.27 5.80
CA LYS A 129 -1.64 -9.80 6.12
C LYS A 129 -1.99 -10.07 7.58
N SER A 130 -2.66 -9.12 8.20
CA SER A 130 -3.19 -9.20 9.55
C SER A 130 -4.45 -8.34 9.66
N ASP A 131 -5.42 -8.77 10.47
CA ASP A 131 -6.57 -7.95 10.87
C ASP A 131 -6.40 -7.42 12.30
N ARG A 132 -5.27 -7.75 12.95
CA ARG A 132 -4.96 -7.30 14.29
C ARG A 132 -4.12 -6.02 14.23
N LYS A 133 -4.36 -5.13 15.18
CA LYS A 133 -3.59 -3.91 15.38
C LYS A 133 -2.29 -4.18 16.16
N GLU A 134 -2.34 -5.17 17.03
CA GLU A 134 -1.22 -5.54 17.90
C GLU A 134 -0.14 -6.30 17.14
N GLY A 135 1.11 -6.15 17.57
CA GLY A 135 2.27 -6.87 17.05
C GLY A 135 2.90 -6.26 15.81
N GLY A 136 2.41 -5.10 15.34
CA GLY A 136 3.00 -4.37 14.24
C GLY A 136 2.99 -5.11 12.89
N LEU A 137 3.70 -4.56 11.92
CA LEU A 137 3.87 -5.18 10.61
C LEU A 137 4.88 -6.32 10.68
N ARG A 138 4.58 -7.42 10.00
CA ARG A 138 5.45 -8.60 9.96
C ARG A 138 5.93 -8.86 8.55
N PHE A 139 7.20 -9.17 8.41
CA PHE A 139 7.87 -9.42 7.15
C PHE A 139 8.51 -10.81 7.12
N ARG A 140 8.92 -11.23 5.94
CA ARG A 140 9.70 -12.47 5.72
C ARG A 140 11.14 -12.14 5.37
N ASN A 141 12.06 -12.95 5.82
CA ASN A 141 13.44 -12.91 5.40
C ASN A 141 13.92 -14.35 5.09
N PRO A 142 14.10 -14.73 3.81
CA PRO A 142 13.83 -13.95 2.61
C PRO A 142 12.32 -13.78 2.34
N PRO A 143 11.93 -12.80 1.51
CA PRO A 143 10.55 -12.67 1.02
C PRO A 143 10.08 -13.92 0.29
N GLY A 144 8.76 -14.15 0.28
CA GLY A 144 8.17 -15.27 -0.44
C GLY A 144 8.37 -15.18 -1.96
N PRO A 145 8.18 -16.28 -2.71
CA PRO A 145 8.42 -16.30 -4.15
C PRO A 145 7.38 -15.50 -4.96
N ALA A 146 6.15 -15.38 -4.45
CA ALA A 146 5.06 -14.71 -5.17
C ALA A 146 5.25 -13.20 -5.20
N ILE A 147 5.02 -12.60 -6.38
CA ILE A 147 5.00 -11.15 -6.55
C ILE A 147 3.66 -10.63 -6.02
N PHE A 148 3.72 -9.63 -5.13
CA PHE A 148 2.56 -9.00 -4.53
C PHE A 148 2.33 -7.57 -4.99
N PHE A 149 3.31 -6.95 -5.64
CA PHE A 149 3.17 -5.66 -6.30
C PHE A 149 4.20 -5.56 -7.42
N ARG A 150 3.74 -5.14 -8.61
CA ARG A 150 4.62 -4.74 -9.71
C ARG A 150 4.02 -3.51 -10.36
N GLY A 151 4.65 -2.36 -10.13
CA GLY A 151 4.13 -1.09 -10.63
C GLY A 151 5.08 0.06 -10.43
N SER A 152 4.66 1.23 -10.86
CA SER A 152 5.44 2.46 -10.74
C SER A 152 4.81 3.40 -9.75
N VAL A 153 5.66 4.09 -8.99
CA VAL A 153 5.27 5.19 -8.09
C VAL A 153 5.96 6.47 -8.50
N GLU A 154 5.28 7.59 -8.31
CA GLU A 154 5.82 8.94 -8.45
C GLU A 154 5.97 9.55 -7.06
N LEU A 155 7.14 10.11 -6.77
CA LEU A 155 7.43 10.87 -5.55
C LEU A 155 7.81 12.31 -5.87
N ARG A 156 7.46 13.21 -4.95
CA ARG A 156 7.90 14.61 -4.95
C ARG A 156 8.22 15.05 -3.53
N GLY A 157 9.10 16.05 -3.39
CA GLY A 157 9.46 16.63 -2.10
C GLY A 157 10.46 15.81 -1.29
N ILE A 158 11.17 14.88 -1.93
CA ILE A 158 12.24 14.08 -1.34
C ILE A 158 13.60 14.73 -1.57
N ASP A 159 14.57 14.39 -0.74
CA ASP A 159 15.94 14.89 -0.85
C ASP A 159 16.59 14.47 -2.17
N GLY A 160 17.47 15.34 -2.66
CA GLY A 160 18.23 15.09 -3.89
C GLY A 160 17.42 15.09 -5.18
N ASN A 161 16.10 15.36 -5.11
CA ASN A 161 15.25 15.42 -6.31
C ASN A 161 14.23 16.57 -6.19
N PRO A 162 14.48 17.73 -6.81
CA PRO A 162 13.57 18.87 -6.74
C PRO A 162 12.30 18.69 -7.57
N GLY A 163 12.26 17.71 -8.46
CA GLY A 163 11.14 17.45 -9.36
C GLY A 163 10.34 16.19 -8.99
N ARG A 164 9.97 15.46 -10.03
CA ARG A 164 9.30 14.18 -9.92
C ARG A 164 10.31 13.05 -10.01
N LYS A 165 10.26 12.13 -9.09
CA LYS A 165 11.01 10.88 -9.15
C LYS A 165 10.05 9.73 -9.46
N TYR A 166 10.36 8.96 -10.49
CA TYR A 166 9.63 7.76 -10.85
C TYR A 166 10.44 6.53 -10.48
N LEU A 167 9.78 5.57 -9.83
CA LEU A 167 10.39 4.30 -9.42
C LEU A 167 9.49 3.16 -9.88
N HIS A 168 10.09 2.17 -10.54
CA HIS A 168 9.43 0.91 -10.81
C HIS A 168 9.78 -0.09 -9.71
N LEU A 169 8.75 -0.65 -9.07
CA LEU A 169 8.88 -1.51 -7.91
C LEU A 169 8.40 -2.92 -8.22
N VAL A 170 9.09 -3.89 -7.67
CA VAL A 170 8.64 -5.26 -7.58
C VAL A 170 8.76 -5.68 -6.12
N LEU A 171 7.63 -5.89 -5.45
CA LEU A 171 7.58 -6.37 -4.07
C LEU A 171 7.04 -7.79 -4.05
N ARG A 172 7.64 -8.63 -3.24
CA ARG A 172 7.24 -10.01 -3.03
C ARG A 172 6.41 -10.15 -1.75
N GLN A 173 5.82 -11.31 -1.54
CA GLN A 173 5.10 -11.62 -0.32
C GLN A 173 5.99 -11.50 0.92
N GLY A 174 5.60 -10.64 1.86
CA GLY A 174 6.37 -10.38 3.08
C GLY A 174 7.59 -9.49 2.87
N ASP A 175 7.66 -8.72 1.77
CA ASP A 175 8.79 -7.85 1.46
C ASP A 175 8.73 -6.55 2.25
N LEU A 176 9.80 -6.24 2.98
CA LEU A 176 9.96 -4.97 3.68
C LEU A 176 10.10 -3.78 2.71
N GLY A 177 10.53 -4.05 1.48
CA GLY A 177 10.79 -3.01 0.50
C GLY A 177 12.07 -2.21 0.79
N LYS A 178 12.58 -1.56 -0.23
CA LYS A 178 13.69 -0.60 -0.11
C LYS A 178 13.12 0.81 0.02
N PRO A 179 13.84 1.75 0.70
CA PRO A 179 13.43 3.14 0.71
C PRO A 179 13.23 3.70 -0.70
N LEU A 180 12.08 4.31 -0.93
CA LEU A 180 11.76 5.02 -2.18
C LEU A 180 12.51 6.36 -2.27
N GLY A 181 12.73 6.97 -1.10
CA GLY A 181 13.44 8.22 -0.93
C GLY A 181 13.61 8.59 0.52
N PHE A 182 14.39 9.63 0.73
CA PHE A 182 14.68 10.18 2.05
C PHE A 182 14.18 11.62 2.14
N VAL A 183 13.88 12.05 3.36
CA VAL A 183 13.49 13.42 3.68
C VAL A 183 14.23 13.86 4.93
N THR A 184 15.05 14.88 4.81
CA THR A 184 15.77 15.47 5.93
C THR A 184 15.12 16.79 6.30
N LEU A 185 14.67 16.94 7.54
CA LEU A 185 13.99 18.11 8.06
C LEU A 185 14.78 18.73 9.20
N ALA A 186 15.12 20.00 9.07
CA ALA A 186 15.67 20.78 10.18
C ALA A 186 14.65 20.90 11.32
N ALA A 187 15.10 21.33 12.50
CA ALA A 187 14.22 21.60 13.63
C ALA A 187 13.15 22.63 13.24
N GLY A 188 11.88 22.31 13.49
CA GLY A 188 10.72 23.13 13.14
C GLY A 188 10.32 23.14 11.66
N GLU A 189 11.12 22.53 10.78
CA GLU A 189 10.84 22.50 9.34
C GLU A 189 9.57 21.69 9.03
N GLN A 190 8.82 22.19 8.04
CA GLN A 190 7.71 21.48 7.45
C GLN A 190 7.97 21.30 5.95
N ARG A 191 7.66 20.10 5.44
CA ARG A 191 7.78 19.75 4.02
C ARG A 191 6.63 18.88 3.57
N ASN A 192 6.03 19.22 2.43
CA ASN A 192 5.01 18.38 1.82
C ASN A 192 5.67 17.37 0.88
N VAL A 193 5.53 16.10 1.20
CA VAL A 193 5.91 15.00 0.31
C VAL A 193 4.66 14.46 -0.35
N ARG A 194 4.73 14.19 -1.64
CA ARG A 194 3.61 13.60 -2.39
C ARG A 194 4.00 12.25 -2.96
N LEU A 195 3.15 11.27 -2.72
CA LEU A 195 3.21 9.98 -3.38
C LEU A 195 2.00 9.83 -4.30
N ARG A 196 2.26 9.45 -5.55
CA ARG A 196 1.23 9.10 -6.53
C ARG A 196 1.51 7.72 -7.08
N LEU A 197 0.50 6.87 -7.12
CA LEU A 197 0.57 5.58 -7.80
C LEU A 197 -0.77 5.25 -8.44
N ILE A 198 -0.73 4.53 -9.55
CA ILE A 198 -1.89 3.86 -10.13
C ILE A 198 -1.77 2.40 -9.74
N VAL A 199 -2.80 1.87 -9.08
CA VAL A 199 -2.79 0.48 -8.64
C VAL A 199 -2.70 -0.43 -9.85
N PRO A 200 -1.63 -1.24 -9.98
CA PRO A 200 -1.43 -2.08 -11.15
C PRO A 200 -2.35 -3.29 -11.14
N ALA A 201 -2.53 -3.92 -12.31
CA ALA A 201 -3.23 -5.19 -12.40
C ALA A 201 -2.47 -6.34 -11.71
N ASP A 202 -1.13 -6.23 -11.67
CA ASP A 202 -0.24 -7.21 -11.01
C ASP A 202 -0.02 -6.82 -9.54
N ILE A 203 -1.08 -6.94 -8.75
CA ILE A 203 -1.08 -6.66 -7.32
C ILE A 203 -1.81 -7.76 -6.55
N THR A 204 -1.26 -8.14 -5.40
CA THR A 204 -1.97 -8.87 -4.35
C THR A 204 -2.05 -7.96 -3.12
N PRO A 205 -3.21 -7.31 -2.88
CA PRO A 205 -3.33 -6.39 -1.75
C PRO A 205 -3.13 -7.12 -0.41
N VAL A 206 -2.70 -6.45 0.61
CA VAL A 206 -2.56 -5.01 0.80
C VAL A 206 -1.08 -4.65 0.79
N GLN A 207 -0.75 -3.47 0.27
CA GLN A 207 0.54 -2.82 0.47
C GLN A 207 0.44 -1.79 1.58
N VAL A 208 1.59 -1.41 2.13
CA VAL A 208 1.66 -0.41 3.21
C VAL A 208 2.67 0.66 2.83
N LEU A 209 2.24 1.93 2.91
CA LEU A 209 3.14 3.07 2.85
C LEU A 209 3.63 3.37 4.26
N THR A 210 4.95 3.39 4.45
CA THR A 210 5.57 3.64 5.75
C THR A 210 6.50 4.83 5.70
N VAL A 211 6.44 5.68 6.72
CA VAL A 211 7.41 6.74 7.04
C VAL A 211 8.18 6.29 8.27
N THR A 212 9.47 6.07 8.11
CA THR A 212 10.36 5.57 9.17
C THR A 212 11.36 6.63 9.58
N PRO A 213 11.37 7.09 10.84
CA PRO A 213 12.44 7.94 11.36
C PRO A 213 13.76 7.15 11.36
N LEU A 214 14.82 7.77 10.89
CA LEU A 214 16.17 7.19 10.92
C LEU A 214 16.96 7.80 12.08
N ALA A 215 17.73 6.96 12.77
CA ALA A 215 18.67 7.47 13.76
C ALA A 215 19.70 8.37 13.05
N VAL A 216 19.78 9.63 13.43
CA VAL A 216 20.84 10.51 12.97
C VAL A 216 22.14 9.98 13.56
N LYS A 217 23.03 9.45 12.75
CA LYS A 217 24.41 9.19 13.19
C LYS A 217 24.98 10.54 13.58
N GLN A 218 25.18 10.76 14.88
CA GLN A 218 26.00 11.88 15.34
C GLN A 218 27.36 11.68 14.68
N SER A 219 27.77 12.64 13.85
CA SER A 219 29.16 12.71 13.42
C SER A 219 30.01 12.85 14.68
N GLU A 220 30.87 11.87 14.95
CA GLU A 220 31.85 12.02 16.02
C GLU A 220 32.62 13.32 15.77
N PRO A 221 32.81 14.15 16.79
CA PRO A 221 33.61 15.35 16.65
C PRO A 221 35.00 14.93 16.16
N VAL A 222 35.42 15.48 15.04
CA VAL A 222 36.80 15.29 14.52
C VAL A 222 37.71 15.78 15.63
N PRO A 223 38.62 14.96 16.17
CA PRO A 223 39.57 15.43 17.15
C PRO A 223 40.43 16.53 16.51
N VAL A 224 40.36 17.72 17.07
CA VAL A 224 41.25 18.84 16.71
C VAL A 224 42.61 18.51 17.30
N ASN A 225 43.59 18.17 16.46
CA ASN A 225 45.01 18.05 16.81
C ASN A 225 45.60 19.42 16.98
#